data_baee28052edd3b5c1179f895b26ceca8
#
_entry.id   baee28052edd3b5c1179f895b26ceca8
#
_cell.length_a   1.000
_cell.length_b   1.000
_cell.length_c   1.000
_cell.angle_alpha   90.00
_cell.angle_beta   90.00
_cell.angle_gamma   90.00
#
_symmetry.space_group_name_H-M   'P 1'
#
loop_
_entity.id
_entity.type
_entity.pdbx_description
1 polymer ?
#
loop_
_entity_poly.entity_id
_entity_poly.type
_entity_poly.pdbx_seq_one_letter_code
_entity_poly.pdbx_strand_id
1 'polypeptide(L)'
;IAHAFFRLITSDEAISIHRIMSRQLPEDSHLPRMFWEAGPKRTQEAFAAFLEAEDAAGELRVPDPTLAASQFFCLLKGEYHARLLCGCPERYAPADVDAHVDATVDLFLRAYGPGRR
;
A
#
# COMPACT_ATOMS: atom_id res chain seq x y z
N ILE A 1 4.19 -10.77 -0.84
CA ILE A 1 4.37 -9.30 -0.96
C ILE A 1 3.28 -8.57 -0.17
N ALA A 2 2.02 -8.83 -0.47
CA ALA A 2 0.91 -8.08 0.13
C ALA A 2 0.86 -8.23 1.66
N HIS A 3 0.98 -9.46 2.17
CA HIS A 3 0.98 -9.70 3.62
C HIS A 3 2.15 -9.03 4.32
N ALA A 4 3.34 -9.11 3.74
CA ALA A 4 4.54 -8.48 4.31
C ALA A 4 4.40 -6.97 4.35
N PHE A 5 3.90 -6.38 3.27
CA PHE A 5 3.68 -4.94 3.22
C PHE A 5 2.64 -4.50 4.24
N PHE A 6 1.52 -5.24 4.34
CA PHE A 6 0.47 -4.90 5.32
C PHE A 6 1.01 -4.92 6.75
N ARG A 7 1.78 -5.95 7.10
CA ARG A 7 2.40 -6.03 8.42
C ARG A 7 3.33 -4.86 8.68
N LEU A 8 4.08 -4.45 7.67
CA LEU A 8 5.00 -3.32 7.80
C LEU A 8 4.26 -2.02 8.07
N ILE A 9 3.24 -1.69 7.29
CA ILE A 9 2.54 -0.40 7.41
C ILE A 9 1.64 -0.32 8.62
N THR A 10 1.26 -1.45 9.20
CA THR A 10 0.43 -1.49 10.41
C THR A 10 1.26 -1.72 11.68
N SER A 11 2.58 -1.80 11.58
CA SER A 11 3.46 -1.91 12.74
C SER A 11 3.37 -0.64 13.59
N ASP A 12 3.66 -0.77 14.88
CA ASP A 12 3.64 0.36 15.80
C ASP A 12 4.58 1.47 15.33
N GLU A 13 5.75 1.09 14.82
CA GLU A 13 6.73 2.05 14.32
C GLU A 13 6.23 2.83 13.11
N ALA A 14 5.66 2.13 12.13
CA ALA A 14 5.12 2.76 10.94
C ALA A 14 3.96 3.69 11.27
N ILE A 15 3.04 3.26 12.15
CA ILE A 15 1.92 4.07 12.58
C ILE A 15 2.40 5.33 13.32
N SER A 16 3.41 5.19 14.17
CA SER A 16 4.00 6.34 14.88
C SER A 16 4.57 7.36 13.91
N ILE A 17 5.30 6.89 12.90
CA ILE A 17 5.87 7.77 11.88
C ILE A 17 4.76 8.46 11.08
N HIS A 18 3.73 7.73 10.67
CA HIS A 18 2.61 8.31 9.94
C HIS A 18 1.87 9.35 10.76
N ARG A 19 1.72 9.14 12.06
CA ARG A 19 1.12 10.13 12.95
C ARG A 19 1.93 11.43 13.00
N ILE A 20 3.26 11.30 13.03
CA ILE A 20 4.13 12.48 13.00
C ILE A 20 3.95 13.23 11.68
N MET A 21 3.94 12.51 10.57
CA MET A 21 3.78 13.12 9.25
C MET A 21 2.40 13.73 9.02
N SER A 22 1.38 13.25 9.77
CA SER A 22 0.02 13.76 9.67
C SER A 22 -0.24 15.01 10.52
N ARG A 23 0.73 15.40 11.35
CA ARG A 23 0.63 16.62 12.14
C ARG A 23 0.76 17.85 11.25
N GLN A 24 0.21 18.96 11.74
CA GLN A 24 0.42 20.24 11.07
C GLN A 24 1.88 20.67 11.27
N LEU A 25 2.66 20.59 10.19
CA LEU A 25 4.05 21.00 10.19
C LEU A 25 4.18 22.39 9.58
N PRO A 26 5.28 23.14 9.88
CA PRO A 26 5.54 24.38 9.18
C PRO A 26 5.54 24.20 7.67
N GLU A 27 5.08 25.20 6.93
CA GLU A 27 4.98 25.13 5.47
C GLU A 27 6.31 24.86 4.79
N ASP A 28 7.41 25.33 5.38
CA ASP A 28 8.77 25.15 4.86
C ASP A 28 9.43 23.86 5.34
N SER A 29 8.70 23.00 6.05
CA SER A 29 9.26 21.73 6.53
C SER A 29 9.57 20.81 5.36
N HIS A 30 10.75 20.24 5.37
CA HIS A 30 11.18 19.25 4.38
C HIS A 30 10.89 17.81 4.81
N LEU A 31 10.39 17.59 6.04
CA LEU A 31 10.16 16.25 6.56
C LEU A 31 9.18 15.42 5.74
N PRO A 32 8.02 15.96 5.31
CA PRO A 32 7.09 15.15 4.51
C PRO A 32 7.70 14.66 3.21
N ARG A 33 8.46 15.51 2.53
CA ARG A 33 9.12 15.14 1.28
C ARG A 33 10.20 14.10 1.52
N MET A 34 11.00 14.29 2.55
CA MET A 34 12.06 13.33 2.91
C MET A 34 11.46 11.97 3.23
N PHE A 35 10.38 11.95 4.00
CA PHE A 35 9.68 10.71 4.32
C PHE A 35 9.17 10.01 3.06
N TRP A 36 8.49 10.76 2.20
CA TRP A 36 7.92 10.22 0.96
C TRP A 36 9.01 9.61 0.08
N GLU A 37 10.11 10.32 -0.13
CA GLU A 37 11.19 9.87 -1.00
C GLU A 37 12.00 8.72 -0.41
N ALA A 38 12.11 8.65 0.91
CA ALA A 38 12.90 7.61 1.58
C ALA A 38 12.21 6.24 1.60
N GLY A 39 10.88 6.22 1.64
CA GLY A 39 10.14 4.97 1.79
C GLY A 39 9.03 4.78 0.77
N PRO A 40 7.88 5.46 0.92
CA PRO A 40 6.70 5.18 0.08
C PRO A 40 6.95 5.26 -1.42
N LYS A 41 7.69 6.28 -1.87
CA LYS A 41 8.01 6.46 -3.29
C LYS A 41 8.80 5.27 -3.83
N ARG A 42 9.82 4.84 -3.10
CA ARG A 42 10.66 3.71 -3.51
C ARG A 42 9.87 2.42 -3.59
N THR A 43 9.00 2.19 -2.62
CA THR A 43 8.14 1.01 -2.60
C THR A 43 7.19 1.00 -3.79
N GLN A 44 6.57 2.14 -4.09
CA GLN A 44 5.68 2.25 -5.24
C GLN A 44 6.42 2.06 -6.56
N GLU A 45 7.59 2.65 -6.71
CA GLU A 45 8.39 2.52 -7.93
C GLU A 45 8.85 1.07 -8.14
N ALA A 46 9.26 0.40 -7.08
CA ALA A 46 9.66 -1.01 -7.17
C ALA A 46 8.48 -1.90 -7.57
N PHE A 47 7.31 -1.66 -7.01
CA PHE A 47 6.13 -2.44 -7.37
C PHE A 47 5.65 -2.12 -8.78
N ALA A 48 5.71 -0.87 -9.21
CA ALA A 48 5.38 -0.49 -10.57
C ALA A 48 6.30 -1.19 -11.57
N ALA A 49 7.59 -1.28 -11.28
CA ALA A 49 8.55 -1.99 -12.12
C ALA A 49 8.23 -3.49 -12.17
N PHE A 50 7.83 -4.08 -11.06
CA PHE A 50 7.38 -5.47 -11.01
C PHE A 50 6.16 -5.67 -11.91
N LEU A 51 5.17 -4.78 -11.84
CA LEU A 51 3.97 -4.85 -12.67
C LEU A 51 4.29 -4.71 -14.17
N GLU A 52 5.23 -3.82 -14.50
CA GLU A 52 5.70 -3.67 -15.88
C GLU A 52 6.30 -4.97 -16.40
N ALA A 53 7.11 -5.62 -15.60
CA ALA A 53 7.74 -6.89 -15.98
C ALA A 53 6.69 -7.99 -16.16
N GLU A 54 5.68 -8.04 -15.29
CA GLU A 54 4.60 -9.03 -15.42
C GLU A 54 3.74 -8.78 -16.65
N ASP A 55 3.53 -7.51 -17.00
CA ASP A 55 2.81 -7.14 -18.21
C ASP A 55 3.61 -7.60 -19.44
N ALA A 56 4.91 -7.31 -19.47
CA ALA A 56 5.78 -7.72 -20.57
C ALA A 56 5.84 -9.25 -20.74
N ALA A 57 5.74 -9.97 -19.61
CA ALA A 57 5.73 -11.44 -19.63
C ALA A 57 4.35 -12.02 -20.00
N GLY A 58 3.32 -11.20 -20.13
CA GLY A 58 1.98 -11.65 -20.44
C GLY A 58 1.20 -12.19 -19.25
N GLU A 59 1.76 -12.08 -18.04
CA GLU A 59 1.11 -12.58 -16.82
C GLU A 59 0.02 -11.64 -16.31
N LEU A 60 0.18 -10.34 -16.56
CA LEU A 60 -0.80 -9.32 -16.21
C LEU A 60 -1.02 -8.39 -17.40
N ARG A 61 -2.06 -7.59 -17.31
CA ARG A 61 -2.36 -6.56 -18.28
C ARG A 61 -2.54 -5.24 -17.55
N VAL A 62 -1.46 -4.46 -17.48
CA VAL A 62 -1.40 -3.24 -16.66
C VAL A 62 -1.04 -2.05 -17.53
N PRO A 63 -2.05 -1.32 -18.06
CA PRO A 63 -1.79 -0.18 -18.94
C PRO A 63 -0.99 0.94 -18.28
N ASP A 64 -1.20 1.16 -16.98
CA ASP A 64 -0.51 2.20 -16.22
C ASP A 64 0.04 1.61 -14.92
N PRO A 65 1.28 1.10 -14.95
CA PRO A 65 1.88 0.46 -13.77
C PRO A 65 2.02 1.39 -12.57
N THR A 66 2.32 2.67 -12.79
CA THR A 66 2.48 3.64 -11.70
C THR A 66 1.15 3.85 -10.97
N LEU A 67 0.08 4.06 -11.71
CA LEU A 67 -1.24 4.22 -11.13
C LEU A 67 -1.71 2.95 -10.43
N ALA A 68 -1.51 1.81 -11.08
CA ALA A 68 -1.91 0.51 -10.51
C ALA A 68 -1.18 0.25 -9.19
N ALA A 69 0.11 0.55 -9.12
CA ALA A 69 0.89 0.38 -7.88
C ALA A 69 0.34 1.26 -6.77
N SER A 70 0.07 2.53 -7.06
CA SER A 70 -0.49 3.46 -6.09
C SER A 70 -1.85 2.96 -5.57
N GLN A 71 -2.72 2.55 -6.47
CA GLN A 71 -4.05 2.05 -6.10
C GLN A 71 -3.96 0.77 -5.28
N PHE A 72 -3.05 -0.13 -5.63
CA PHE A 72 -2.88 -1.38 -4.89
C PHE A 72 -2.53 -1.11 -3.42
N PHE A 73 -1.56 -0.23 -3.18
CA PHE A 73 -1.15 0.07 -1.81
C PHE A 73 -2.25 0.80 -1.04
N CYS A 74 -3.00 1.68 -1.68
CA CYS A 74 -4.12 2.35 -1.03
C CYS A 74 -5.23 1.37 -0.64
N LEU A 75 -5.57 0.44 -1.53
CA LEU A 75 -6.56 -0.60 -1.23
C LEU A 75 -6.09 -1.50 -0.10
N LEU A 76 -4.80 -1.84 -0.12
CA LEU A 76 -4.23 -2.74 0.88
C LEU A 76 -4.26 -2.10 2.27
N LYS A 77 -3.92 -0.82 2.37
CA LYS A 77 -4.01 -0.08 3.64
C LYS A 77 -5.44 -0.08 4.17
N GLY A 78 -6.40 0.30 3.33
CA GLY A 78 -7.81 0.30 3.65
C GLY A 78 -8.14 1.03 4.95
N GLU A 79 -9.26 0.68 5.55
CA GLU A 79 -9.66 1.28 6.80
C GLU A 79 -8.83 0.80 7.99
N TYR A 80 -8.16 -0.35 7.88
CA TYR A 80 -7.31 -0.85 8.97
C TYR A 80 -6.23 0.16 9.33
N HIS A 81 -5.52 0.62 8.32
CA HIS A 81 -4.45 1.60 8.52
C HIS A 81 -5.00 2.93 9.02
N ALA A 82 -6.11 3.39 8.44
CA ALA A 82 -6.75 4.64 8.85
C ALA A 82 -7.20 4.60 10.31
N ARG A 83 -7.79 3.48 10.75
CA ARG A 83 -8.24 3.34 12.13
C ARG A 83 -7.07 3.32 13.12
N LEU A 84 -5.98 2.66 12.74
CA LEU A 84 -4.78 2.68 13.57
C LEU A 84 -4.19 4.09 13.69
N LEU A 85 -4.18 4.85 12.59
CA LEU A 85 -3.74 6.24 12.64
C LEU A 85 -4.61 7.10 13.56
N CYS A 86 -5.91 6.85 13.59
CA CYS A 86 -6.83 7.56 14.45
C CYS A 86 -6.73 7.13 15.92
N GLY A 87 -5.93 6.12 16.21
CA GLY A 87 -5.74 5.64 17.56
C GLY A 87 -6.84 4.73 18.08
N CYS A 88 -7.59 4.09 17.17
CA CYS A 88 -8.59 3.11 17.58
C CYS A 88 -7.90 1.94 18.27
N PRO A 89 -8.37 1.52 19.45
CA PRO A 89 -7.67 0.51 20.24
C PRO A 89 -7.90 -0.92 19.78
N GLU A 90 -8.83 -1.13 18.87
CA GLU A 90 -9.20 -2.46 18.41
C GLU A 90 -8.04 -3.14 17.71
N ARG A 91 -7.82 -4.39 18.07
CA ARG A 91 -6.87 -5.25 17.36
C ARG A 91 -7.65 -6.14 16.42
N TYR A 92 -7.11 -6.31 15.23
CA TYR A 92 -7.74 -7.17 14.25
C TYR A 92 -7.23 -8.60 14.40
N ALA A 93 -8.15 -9.56 14.35
CA ALA A 93 -7.76 -10.96 14.37
C ALA A 93 -6.94 -11.30 13.13
N PRO A 94 -5.92 -12.17 13.24
CA PRO A 94 -5.12 -12.56 12.08
C PRO A 94 -5.97 -13.06 10.90
N ALA A 95 -7.07 -13.78 11.19
CA ALA A 95 -7.94 -14.27 10.14
C ALA A 95 -8.62 -13.12 9.36
N ASP A 96 -9.01 -12.05 10.06
CA ASP A 96 -9.62 -10.88 9.41
C ASP A 96 -8.61 -10.13 8.55
N VAL A 97 -7.38 -10.01 9.02
CA VAL A 97 -6.29 -9.41 8.26
C VAL A 97 -6.01 -10.21 7.00
N ASP A 98 -5.91 -11.54 7.12
CA ASP A 98 -5.67 -12.41 5.98
C ASP A 98 -6.80 -12.30 4.95
N ALA A 99 -8.05 -12.27 5.41
CA ALA A 99 -9.20 -12.12 4.53
C ALA A 99 -9.15 -10.80 3.77
N HIS A 100 -8.80 -9.71 4.45
CA HIS A 100 -8.66 -8.40 3.81
C HIS A 100 -7.55 -8.41 2.75
N VAL A 101 -6.38 -8.91 3.09
CA VAL A 101 -5.24 -8.95 2.18
C VAL A 101 -5.56 -9.82 0.97
N ASP A 102 -6.12 -11.01 1.20
CA ASP A 102 -6.46 -11.93 0.12
C ASP A 102 -7.55 -11.34 -0.80
N ALA A 103 -8.55 -10.66 -0.23
CA ALA A 103 -9.59 -10.01 -1.02
C ALA A 103 -9.02 -8.87 -1.87
N THR A 104 -8.06 -8.12 -1.34
CA THR A 104 -7.41 -7.05 -2.07
C THR A 104 -6.61 -7.59 -3.25
N VAL A 105 -5.86 -8.66 -3.03
CA VAL A 105 -5.09 -9.32 -4.10
C VAL A 105 -6.03 -9.87 -5.17
N ASP A 106 -7.12 -10.53 -4.75
CA ASP A 106 -8.10 -11.06 -5.67
C ASP A 106 -8.73 -9.97 -6.54
N LEU A 107 -9.11 -8.86 -5.93
CA LEU A 107 -9.66 -7.71 -6.65
C LEU A 107 -8.67 -7.19 -7.68
N PHE A 108 -7.40 -7.06 -7.29
CA PHE A 108 -6.34 -6.58 -8.18
C PHE A 108 -6.13 -7.54 -9.36
N LEU A 109 -6.12 -8.84 -9.09
CA LEU A 109 -5.97 -9.85 -10.14
C LEU A 109 -7.17 -9.91 -11.08
N ARG A 110 -8.36 -9.64 -10.56
CA ARG A 110 -9.54 -9.53 -11.42
C ARG A 110 -9.45 -8.34 -12.37
N ALA A 111 -8.87 -7.25 -11.89
CA ALA A 111 -8.71 -6.04 -12.71
C ALA A 111 -7.63 -6.20 -13.78
N TYR A 112 -6.52 -6.84 -13.45
CA TYR A 112 -5.33 -6.85 -14.29
C TYR A 112 -4.88 -8.22 -14.75
N GLY A 113 -5.53 -9.29 -14.31
CA GLY A 113 -5.18 -10.63 -14.74
C GLY A 113 -5.48 -10.86 -16.22
N PRO A 114 -4.72 -11.72 -16.90
CA PRO A 114 -4.94 -12.02 -18.32
C PRO A 114 -6.32 -12.65 -18.51
N GLY A 115 -6.96 -12.31 -19.63
CA GLY A 115 -8.27 -12.88 -19.96
C GLY A 115 -9.44 -12.31 -19.17
N ARG A 116 -9.22 -11.42 -18.23
CA ARG A 116 -10.29 -10.72 -17.52
C ARG A 116 -10.84 -9.58 -18.38
N ARG A 117 -12.13 -9.44 -18.35
CA ARG A 117 -12.83 -8.42 -19.14
C ARG A 117 -13.60 -7.49 -18.24
#